data_6644dcccce5935212ab193355442fced
#
_entry.id   6644dcccce5935212ab193355442fced
#
_cell.length_a   1.000
_cell.length_b   1.000
_cell.length_c   1.000
_cell.angle_alpha   90.00
_cell.angle_beta   90.00
_cell.angle_gamma   90.00
#
_symmetry.space_group_name_H-M   'P 1'
#
loop_
_entity.id
_entity.type
_entity.pdbx_description
1 polymer ?
#
loop_
_entity_poly.entity_id
_entity_poly.type
_entity_poly.pdbx_seq_one_letter_code
_entity_poly.pdbx_strand_id
1 'polypeptide(L)'
;LHKEYRRQRQMCIRDSTNAPCLPMSPEDFSLIKMYYHFIYHRYLDAECPSEVIKGMLFSLVLEVCRMYSGRNISVEMSRQDKSVDGFFSLLHKYCTQERMAAFYASRLCISDKYLMRSIKKQTGQTFHYWMADFILREAKLMLRSTDLSVTEIADKLSFPNSSSFARFFRKYTGFSPVQFRNEA
;
A
#
# COMPACT_ATOMS: atom_id res chain seq x y z
N LEU A 1 25.51 4.43 15.77
CA LEU A 1 25.32 4.56 14.32
C LEU A 1 25.50 3.22 13.57
N HIS A 2 26.57 2.44 13.84
CA HIS A 2 26.83 1.17 13.13
C HIS A 2 25.89 0.02 13.51
N LYS A 3 25.35 -0.04 14.74
CA LYS A 3 24.35 -1.03 15.20
C LYS A 3 22.96 -0.76 14.67
N GLU A 4 22.58 0.52 14.53
CA GLU A 4 21.30 0.95 13.94
C GLU A 4 21.24 0.63 12.44
N TYR A 5 22.34 0.89 11.73
CA TYR A 5 22.48 0.58 10.30
C TYR A 5 22.40 -0.94 10.00
N ARG A 6 22.97 -1.78 10.89
CA ARG A 6 22.83 -3.24 10.78
C ARG A 6 21.40 -3.72 11.06
N ARG A 7 20.68 -3.09 12.02
CA ARG A 7 19.27 -3.39 12.28
C ARG A 7 18.37 -2.98 11.12
N GLN A 8 18.57 -1.81 10.53
CA GLN A 8 17.84 -1.38 9.34
C GLN A 8 18.12 -2.31 8.14
N ARG A 9 19.36 -2.72 7.93
CA ARG A 9 19.71 -3.67 6.86
C ARG A 9 19.11 -5.07 7.10
N GLN A 10 19.03 -5.52 8.35
CA GLN A 10 18.35 -6.78 8.70
C GLN A 10 16.82 -6.67 8.61
N MET A 11 16.21 -5.50 8.90
CA MET A 11 14.79 -5.27 8.65
C MET A 11 14.48 -5.27 7.16
N CYS A 12 15.25 -4.56 6.33
CA CYS A 12 15.08 -4.58 4.87
C CYS A 12 15.26 -5.99 4.27
N ILE A 13 16.18 -6.81 4.80
CA ILE A 13 16.40 -8.18 4.32
C ILE A 13 15.30 -9.13 4.82
N ARG A 14 14.65 -8.86 5.94
CA ARG A 14 13.62 -9.71 6.52
C ARG A 14 12.23 -9.49 5.92
N ASP A 15 11.96 -8.29 5.40
CA ASP A 15 10.72 -8.00 4.66
C ASP A 15 10.74 -8.52 3.21
N SER A 16 11.85 -9.05 2.80
CA SER A 16 12.14 -9.43 1.41
C SER A 16 12.27 -10.93 1.18
N THR A 17 11.51 -11.73 1.89
CA THR A 17 11.52 -13.20 1.70
C THR A 17 10.88 -13.65 0.39
N ASN A 18 10.26 -12.76 -0.39
CA ASN A 18 9.67 -13.06 -1.69
C ASN A 18 10.27 -12.21 -2.82
N ALA A 19 11.50 -12.53 -3.23
CA ALA A 19 12.23 -11.89 -4.32
C ALA A 19 12.49 -10.37 -4.14
N PRO A 20 13.21 -9.97 -3.10
CA PRO A 20 13.50 -8.58 -2.75
C PRO A 20 14.48 -7.89 -3.68
N CYS A 21 15.26 -8.64 -4.41
CA CYS A 21 16.27 -8.12 -5.32
C CYS A 21 16.00 -8.67 -6.72
N LEU A 22 15.73 -7.78 -7.65
CA LEU A 22 15.76 -8.12 -9.06
C LEU A 22 17.23 -8.14 -9.49
N PRO A 23 17.84 -9.29 -9.84
CA PRO A 23 19.14 -9.30 -10.46
C PRO A 23 18.99 -8.63 -11.83
N MET A 24 19.60 -7.47 -12.03
CA MET A 24 19.55 -6.70 -13.26
C MET A 24 20.79 -6.97 -14.12
N SER A 25 20.59 -6.96 -15.45
CA SER A 25 21.74 -6.86 -16.36
C SER A 25 22.39 -5.47 -16.23
N PRO A 26 23.66 -5.31 -16.59
CA PRO A 26 24.31 -3.99 -16.62
C PRO A 26 23.54 -2.98 -17.48
N GLU A 27 22.91 -3.43 -18.57
CA GLU A 27 22.12 -2.63 -19.49
C GLU A 27 20.82 -2.17 -18.83
N ASP A 28 20.07 -3.08 -18.18
CA ASP A 28 18.85 -2.76 -17.44
C ASP A 28 19.14 -1.79 -16.29
N PHE A 29 20.25 -2.00 -15.56
CA PHE A 29 20.68 -1.09 -14.50
C PHE A 29 21.00 0.30 -15.04
N SER A 30 21.68 0.38 -16.17
CA SER A 30 22.01 1.66 -16.83
C SER A 30 20.73 2.39 -17.27
N LEU A 31 19.75 1.66 -17.79
CA LEU A 31 18.46 2.20 -18.19
C LEU A 31 17.70 2.80 -16.99
N ILE A 32 17.59 2.06 -15.89
CA ILE A 32 16.93 2.56 -14.66
C ILE A 32 17.65 3.81 -14.12
N LYS A 33 18.99 3.79 -14.12
CA LYS A 33 19.80 4.93 -13.69
C LYS A 33 19.55 6.17 -14.57
N MET A 34 19.38 5.98 -15.86
CA MET A 34 19.06 7.06 -16.79
C MET A 34 17.66 7.65 -16.52
N TYR A 35 16.63 6.82 -16.30
CA TYR A 35 15.31 7.28 -15.86
C TYR A 35 15.38 8.10 -14.57
N TYR A 36 16.14 7.61 -13.58
CA TYR A 36 16.32 8.31 -12.32
C TYR A 36 16.91 9.71 -12.53
N HIS A 37 17.98 9.83 -13.33
CA HIS A 37 18.59 11.12 -13.63
C HIS A 37 17.63 12.07 -14.35
N PHE A 38 16.88 11.58 -15.34
CA PHE A 38 15.89 12.37 -16.04
C PHE A 38 14.80 12.91 -15.12
N ILE A 39 14.20 12.02 -14.32
CA ILE A 39 13.16 12.40 -13.36
C ILE A 39 13.70 13.39 -12.33
N TYR A 40 14.89 13.16 -11.81
CA TYR A 40 15.54 14.02 -10.82
C TYR A 40 15.80 15.43 -11.36
N HIS A 41 16.35 15.54 -12.58
CA HIS A 41 16.58 16.84 -13.20
C HIS A 41 15.28 17.60 -13.49
N ARG A 42 14.23 16.90 -13.95
CA ARG A 42 12.93 17.52 -14.17
C ARG A 42 12.21 17.90 -12.89
N TYR A 43 12.43 17.15 -11.82
CA TYR A 43 11.89 17.49 -10.51
C TYR A 43 12.51 18.77 -9.93
N LEU A 44 13.78 19.04 -10.21
CA LEU A 44 14.46 20.27 -9.79
C LEU A 44 14.13 21.50 -10.67
N ASP A 45 13.53 21.26 -11.81
CA ASP A 45 13.12 22.33 -12.74
C ASP A 45 11.74 22.86 -12.33
N ALA A 46 11.70 24.03 -11.74
CA ALA A 46 10.47 24.68 -11.25
C ALA A 46 9.44 24.97 -12.37
N GLU A 47 9.88 25.03 -13.62
CA GLU A 47 9.01 25.28 -14.78
C GLU A 47 8.47 23.97 -15.39
N CYS A 48 8.95 22.80 -14.93
CA CYS A 48 8.54 21.53 -15.48
C CYS A 48 7.12 21.15 -15.04
N PRO A 49 6.18 20.95 -15.96
CA PRO A 49 4.83 20.53 -15.62
C PRO A 49 4.83 19.18 -14.88
N SER A 50 4.05 19.07 -13.82
CA SER A 50 3.94 17.83 -13.02
C SER A 50 3.52 16.63 -13.85
N GLU A 51 2.76 16.84 -14.93
CA GLU A 51 2.32 15.79 -15.86
C GLU A 51 3.49 15.13 -16.60
N VAL A 52 4.54 15.88 -16.91
CA VAL A 52 5.77 15.34 -17.52
C VAL A 52 6.46 14.37 -16.54
N ILE A 53 6.58 14.76 -15.28
CA ILE A 53 7.18 13.92 -14.23
C ILE A 53 6.33 12.66 -14.00
N LYS A 54 5.01 12.78 -13.95
CA LYS A 54 4.08 11.64 -13.86
C LYS A 54 4.23 10.68 -15.03
N GLY A 55 4.33 11.19 -16.25
CA GLY A 55 4.56 10.37 -17.46
C GLY A 55 5.88 9.61 -17.41
N MET A 56 6.97 10.25 -16.95
CA MET A 56 8.27 9.61 -16.78
C MET A 56 8.25 8.52 -15.69
N LEU A 57 7.58 8.78 -14.57
CA LEU A 57 7.40 7.78 -13.51
C LEU A 57 6.58 6.58 -14.01
N PHE A 58 5.52 6.83 -14.78
CA PHE A 58 4.73 5.77 -15.38
C PHE A 58 5.55 4.91 -16.35
N SER A 59 6.35 5.53 -17.22
CA SER A 59 7.28 4.83 -18.12
C SER A 59 8.29 3.99 -17.36
N LEU A 60 8.86 4.52 -16.27
CA LEU A 60 9.79 3.77 -15.41
C LEU A 60 9.10 2.53 -14.80
N VAL A 61 7.87 2.67 -14.31
CA VAL A 61 7.10 1.55 -13.76
C VAL A 61 6.87 0.47 -14.82
N LEU A 62 6.47 0.86 -16.04
CA LEU A 62 6.28 -0.08 -17.14
C LEU A 62 7.57 -0.83 -17.49
N GLU A 63 8.73 -0.14 -17.50
CA GLU A 63 10.03 -0.76 -17.77
C GLU A 63 10.42 -1.77 -16.69
N VAL A 64 10.21 -1.43 -15.42
CA VAL A 64 10.40 -2.36 -14.31
C VAL A 64 9.47 -3.57 -14.45
N CYS A 65 8.19 -3.35 -14.77
CA CYS A 65 7.24 -4.44 -15.01
C CYS A 65 7.70 -5.35 -16.17
N ARG A 66 8.22 -4.78 -17.27
CA ARG A 66 8.78 -5.53 -18.40
C ARG A 66 9.95 -6.42 -17.96
N MET A 67 10.86 -5.88 -17.16
CA MET A 67 12.01 -6.62 -16.61
C MET A 67 11.56 -7.79 -15.72
N TYR A 68 10.47 -7.61 -14.97
CA TYR A 68 9.88 -8.70 -14.19
C TYR A 68 9.16 -9.74 -15.04
N SER A 69 8.39 -9.32 -16.06
CA SER A 69 7.58 -10.20 -16.91
C SER A 69 8.43 -11.04 -17.87
N GLY A 70 9.58 -10.55 -18.32
CA GLY A 70 10.51 -11.27 -19.22
C GLY A 70 11.27 -12.41 -18.53
N ARG A 71 11.18 -12.51 -17.22
CA ARG A 71 11.74 -13.60 -16.45
C ARG A 71 10.58 -14.50 -16.00
N ASN A 72 10.53 -15.72 -16.49
CA ASN A 72 9.78 -16.80 -15.85
C ASN A 72 10.36 -17.01 -14.45
N ILE A 73 10.05 -16.09 -13.54
CA ILE A 73 10.17 -16.33 -12.12
C ILE A 73 9.04 -17.33 -11.86
N SER A 74 9.35 -18.61 -11.98
CA SER A 74 8.57 -19.68 -11.37
C SER A 74 8.74 -19.51 -9.85
N VAL A 75 8.19 -18.39 -9.33
CA VAL A 75 7.90 -18.29 -7.91
C VAL A 75 6.83 -19.36 -7.74
N GLU A 76 7.18 -20.50 -7.21
CA GLU A 76 6.22 -21.39 -6.57
C GLU A 76 5.58 -20.58 -5.44
N MET A 77 4.62 -19.72 -5.81
CA MET A 77 3.82 -18.99 -4.84
C MET A 77 3.14 -20.04 -3.98
N SER A 78 3.58 -20.13 -2.75
CA SER A 78 2.97 -21.04 -1.80
C SER A 78 1.45 -20.74 -1.75
N ARG A 79 0.64 -21.73 -1.36
CA ARG A 79 -0.80 -21.47 -1.14
C ARG A 79 -1.04 -20.29 -0.19
N GLN A 80 -0.09 -20.03 0.73
CA GLN A 80 -0.14 -18.90 1.66
C GLN A 80 0.06 -17.57 0.93
N ASP A 81 0.99 -17.49 -0.01
CA ASP A 81 1.26 -16.26 -0.78
C ASP A 81 0.03 -15.87 -1.60
N LYS A 82 -0.57 -16.83 -2.30
CA LYS A 82 -1.82 -16.61 -3.06
C LYS A 82 -2.99 -16.15 -2.17
N SER A 83 -3.08 -16.65 -0.94
CA SER A 83 -4.14 -16.27 -0.01
C SER A 83 -3.98 -14.83 0.50
N VAL A 84 -2.75 -14.38 0.71
CA VAL A 84 -2.48 -13.01 1.19
C VAL A 84 -2.63 -12.00 0.04
N ASP A 85 -2.16 -12.32 -1.16
CA ASP A 85 -2.38 -11.47 -2.34
C ASP A 85 -3.87 -11.34 -2.67
N GLY A 86 -4.60 -12.46 -2.60
CA GLY A 86 -6.05 -12.46 -2.75
C GLY A 86 -6.75 -11.62 -1.68
N PHE A 87 -6.28 -11.67 -0.44
CA PHE A 87 -6.78 -10.80 0.63
C PHE A 87 -6.58 -9.31 0.32
N PHE A 88 -5.39 -8.88 -0.10
CA PHE A 88 -5.14 -7.48 -0.45
C PHE A 88 -5.98 -7.01 -1.64
N SER A 89 -6.18 -7.86 -2.63
CA SER A 89 -7.07 -7.57 -3.77
C SER A 89 -8.52 -7.37 -3.32
N LEU A 90 -9.03 -8.22 -2.43
CA LEU A 90 -10.35 -8.08 -1.86
C LEU A 90 -10.46 -6.88 -0.90
N LEU A 91 -9.41 -6.62 -0.11
CA LEU A 91 -9.35 -5.51 0.81
C LEU A 91 -9.49 -4.18 0.07
N HIS A 92 -8.75 -4.00 -1.01
CA HIS A 92 -8.84 -2.81 -1.86
C HIS A 92 -10.27 -2.59 -2.41
N LYS A 93 -10.97 -3.67 -2.71
CA LYS A 93 -12.32 -3.59 -3.28
C LYS A 93 -13.43 -3.40 -2.25
N TYR A 94 -13.28 -3.98 -1.05
CA TYR A 94 -14.39 -4.12 -0.10
C TYR A 94 -14.15 -3.48 1.28
N CYS A 95 -12.98 -2.89 1.56
CA CYS A 95 -12.62 -2.40 2.89
C CYS A 95 -13.58 -1.33 3.45
N THR A 96 -14.25 -0.57 2.58
CA THR A 96 -15.22 0.44 2.99
C THR A 96 -16.56 -0.16 3.42
N GLN A 97 -16.90 -1.36 2.95
CA GLN A 97 -18.19 -2.01 3.18
C GLN A 97 -18.09 -3.17 4.16
N GLU A 98 -17.02 -3.95 4.08
CA GLU A 98 -16.87 -5.21 4.79
C GLU A 98 -15.63 -5.18 5.70
N ARG A 99 -15.84 -5.47 7.01
CA ARG A 99 -14.77 -5.39 8.02
C ARG A 99 -14.46 -6.71 8.70
N MET A 100 -15.27 -7.75 8.45
CA MET A 100 -15.15 -9.04 9.11
C MET A 100 -14.18 -9.96 8.37
N ALA A 101 -13.24 -10.56 9.09
CA ALA A 101 -12.27 -11.50 8.51
C ALA A 101 -12.98 -12.69 7.81
N ALA A 102 -14.11 -13.12 8.34
CA ALA A 102 -14.91 -14.20 7.77
C ALA A 102 -15.36 -13.91 6.34
N PHE A 103 -15.70 -12.66 5.99
CA PHE A 103 -16.05 -12.28 4.63
C PHE A 103 -14.90 -12.55 3.65
N TYR A 104 -13.70 -12.09 4.00
CA TYR A 104 -12.51 -12.26 3.16
C TYR A 104 -12.09 -13.74 3.07
N ALA A 105 -12.14 -14.44 4.18
CA ALA A 105 -11.79 -15.86 4.25
C ALA A 105 -12.74 -16.71 3.40
N SER A 106 -14.05 -16.46 3.46
CA SER A 106 -15.05 -17.17 2.64
C SER A 106 -14.84 -16.97 1.15
N ARG A 107 -14.49 -15.72 0.71
CA ARG A 107 -14.19 -15.40 -0.68
C ARG A 107 -12.92 -16.09 -1.18
N LEU A 108 -12.00 -16.40 -0.29
CA LEU A 108 -10.75 -17.10 -0.58
C LEU A 108 -10.85 -18.63 -0.36
N CYS A 109 -12.01 -19.13 0.02
CA CYS A 109 -12.24 -20.54 0.33
C CYS A 109 -11.29 -21.10 1.40
N ILE A 110 -10.99 -20.30 2.43
CA ILE A 110 -10.14 -20.65 3.58
C ILE A 110 -10.81 -20.28 4.90
N SER A 111 -10.28 -20.79 6.00
CA SER A 111 -10.77 -20.38 7.33
C SER A 111 -10.19 -19.03 7.73
N ASP A 112 -10.94 -18.26 8.54
CA ASP A 112 -10.50 -16.97 9.11
C ASP A 112 -9.23 -17.11 9.95
N LYS A 113 -9.11 -18.20 10.73
CA LYS A 113 -7.88 -18.48 11.49
C LYS A 113 -6.66 -18.64 10.57
N TYR A 114 -6.84 -19.35 9.45
CA TYR A 114 -5.77 -19.53 8.46
C TYR A 114 -5.41 -18.19 7.81
N LEU A 115 -6.41 -17.41 7.37
CA LEU A 115 -6.20 -16.10 6.78
C LEU A 115 -5.43 -15.17 7.71
N MET A 116 -5.90 -15.00 8.96
CA MET A 116 -5.25 -14.13 9.95
C MET A 116 -3.80 -14.55 10.26
N ARG A 117 -3.55 -15.87 10.32
CA ARG A 117 -2.19 -16.41 10.53
C ARG A 117 -1.29 -16.14 9.33
N SER A 118 -1.79 -16.34 8.12
CA SER A 118 -1.03 -16.13 6.88
C SER A 118 -0.66 -14.66 6.71
N ILE A 119 -1.61 -13.74 6.92
CA ILE A 119 -1.35 -12.30 6.89
C ILE A 119 -0.27 -11.93 7.92
N LYS A 120 -0.42 -12.36 9.18
CA LYS A 120 0.55 -12.04 10.22
C LYS A 120 1.94 -12.61 9.94
N LYS A 121 2.01 -13.84 9.41
CA LYS A 121 3.28 -14.50 9.07
C LYS A 121 3.99 -13.79 7.92
N GLN A 122 3.26 -13.38 6.90
CA GLN A 122 3.82 -12.84 5.67
C GLN A 122 4.13 -11.35 5.77
N THR A 123 3.23 -10.57 6.40
CA THR A 123 3.35 -9.11 6.46
C THR A 123 3.90 -8.58 7.80
N GLY A 124 4.05 -9.42 8.81
CA GLY A 124 4.38 -8.99 10.17
C GLY A 124 3.23 -8.29 10.91
N GLN A 125 2.16 -7.90 10.20
CA GLN A 125 1.05 -7.13 10.74
C GLN A 125 -0.25 -7.97 10.81
N THR A 126 -1.21 -7.53 11.64
CA THR A 126 -2.48 -8.23 11.81
C THR A 126 -3.48 -7.86 10.70
N PHE A 127 -4.51 -8.69 10.51
CA PHE A 127 -5.67 -8.38 9.66
C PHE A 127 -6.28 -7.00 10.03
N HIS A 128 -6.48 -6.74 11.31
CA HIS A 128 -7.07 -5.49 11.78
C HIS A 128 -6.19 -4.27 11.52
N TYR A 129 -4.87 -4.43 11.54
CA TYR A 129 -3.94 -3.37 11.17
C TYR A 129 -4.15 -2.96 9.71
N TRP A 130 -4.13 -3.93 8.80
CA TRP A 130 -4.31 -3.66 7.37
C TRP A 130 -5.69 -3.08 7.05
N MET A 131 -6.74 -3.62 7.69
CA MET A 131 -8.09 -3.08 7.56
C MET A 131 -8.14 -1.61 7.98
N ALA A 132 -7.56 -1.28 9.13
CA ALA A 132 -7.53 0.09 9.63
C ALA A 132 -6.71 1.02 8.71
N ASP A 133 -5.57 0.56 8.21
CA ASP A 133 -4.70 1.33 7.30
C ASP A 133 -5.43 1.68 6.00
N PHE A 134 -6.10 0.71 5.39
CA PHE A 134 -6.85 0.95 4.15
C PHE A 134 -8.03 1.92 4.36
N ILE A 135 -8.84 1.71 5.40
CA ILE A 135 -9.94 2.62 5.74
C ILE A 135 -9.41 4.04 6.01
N LEU A 136 -8.27 4.15 6.67
CA LEU A 136 -7.65 5.44 6.98
C LEU A 136 -7.16 6.16 5.73
N ARG A 137 -6.60 5.43 4.75
CA ARG A 137 -6.20 6.00 3.45
C ARG A 137 -7.40 6.54 2.69
N GLU A 138 -8.48 5.77 2.60
CA GLU A 138 -9.72 6.21 1.97
C GLU A 138 -10.32 7.43 2.67
N ALA A 139 -10.34 7.43 4.02
CA ALA A 139 -10.80 8.57 4.81
C ALA A 139 -9.97 9.84 4.53
N LYS A 140 -8.64 9.74 4.52
CA LYS A 140 -7.75 10.85 4.20
C LYS A 140 -7.95 11.37 2.79
N LEU A 141 -8.12 10.46 1.83
CA LEU A 141 -8.40 10.83 0.44
C LEU A 141 -9.71 11.61 0.34
N MET A 142 -10.81 11.10 0.91
CA MET A 142 -12.10 11.78 0.88
C MET A 142 -12.06 13.15 1.58
N LEU A 143 -11.37 13.26 2.72
CA LEU A 143 -11.23 14.52 3.46
C LEU A 143 -10.48 15.59 2.66
N ARG A 144 -9.52 15.21 1.81
CA ARG A 144 -8.70 16.14 1.03
C ARG A 144 -9.26 16.46 -0.35
N SER A 145 -9.88 15.47 -1.01
CA SER A 145 -10.27 15.57 -2.42
C SER A 145 -11.75 15.81 -2.64
N THR A 146 -12.57 15.90 -1.57
CA THR A 146 -14.00 16.12 -1.69
C THR A 146 -14.53 17.09 -0.64
N ASP A 147 -15.67 17.75 -0.95
CA ASP A 147 -16.41 18.62 -0.02
C ASP A 147 -17.40 17.86 0.87
N LEU A 148 -17.35 16.53 0.88
CA LEU A 148 -18.23 15.71 1.71
C LEU A 148 -18.10 16.07 3.19
N SER A 149 -19.23 16.18 3.87
CA SER A 149 -19.26 16.35 5.32
C SER A 149 -18.64 15.13 6.03
N VAL A 150 -18.22 15.32 7.28
CA VAL A 150 -17.68 14.23 8.11
C VAL A 150 -18.71 13.10 8.29
N THR A 151 -20.01 13.45 8.31
CA THR A 151 -21.09 12.47 8.41
C THR A 151 -21.20 11.65 7.12
N GLU A 152 -21.20 12.28 5.96
CA GLU A 152 -21.26 11.58 4.67
C GLU A 152 -20.04 10.67 4.46
N ILE A 153 -18.85 11.10 4.91
CA ILE A 153 -17.64 10.26 4.87
C ILE A 153 -17.80 9.04 5.81
N ALA A 154 -18.35 9.26 7.01
CA ALA A 154 -18.61 8.17 7.94
C ALA A 154 -19.57 7.13 7.34
N ASP A 155 -20.63 7.59 6.67
CA ASP A 155 -21.61 6.72 6.01
C ASP A 155 -20.97 5.95 4.84
N LYS A 156 -20.21 6.63 3.98
CA LYS A 156 -19.49 5.99 2.85
C LYS A 156 -18.48 4.95 3.31
N LEU A 157 -17.88 5.16 4.47
CA LEU A 157 -16.94 4.23 5.09
C LEU A 157 -17.64 3.22 6.02
N SER A 158 -18.98 3.14 6.00
CA SER A 158 -19.79 2.21 6.81
C SER A 158 -19.48 2.28 8.31
N PHE A 159 -19.33 3.48 8.85
CA PHE A 159 -19.32 3.69 10.29
C PHE A 159 -20.75 3.88 10.81
N PRO A 160 -21.06 3.40 12.03
CA PRO A 160 -22.40 3.54 12.60
C PRO A 160 -22.85 5.01 12.75
N ASN A 161 -21.91 5.91 12.94
CA ASN A 161 -22.14 7.36 13.05
C ASN A 161 -20.81 8.14 12.91
N SER A 162 -20.93 9.45 12.72
CA SER A 162 -19.76 10.37 12.60
C SER A 162 -18.86 10.39 13.82
N SER A 163 -19.42 10.20 15.03
CA SER A 163 -18.65 10.17 16.29
C SER A 163 -17.73 8.94 16.36
N SER A 164 -18.21 7.78 15.90
CA SER A 164 -17.42 6.55 15.82
C SER A 164 -16.31 6.68 14.81
N PHE A 165 -16.59 7.29 13.66
CA PHE A 165 -15.57 7.61 12.65
C PHE A 165 -14.54 8.61 13.19
N ALA A 166 -14.95 9.71 13.82
CA ALA A 166 -14.05 10.71 14.37
C ALA A 166 -13.12 10.11 15.43
N ARG A 167 -13.63 9.22 16.29
CA ARG A 167 -12.84 8.50 17.29
C ARG A 167 -11.82 7.56 16.65
N PHE A 168 -12.24 6.81 15.63
CA PHE A 168 -11.35 5.95 14.85
C PHE A 168 -10.25 6.79 14.20
N PHE A 169 -10.61 7.84 13.48
CA PHE A 169 -9.67 8.68 12.75
C PHE A 169 -8.64 9.32 13.68
N ARG A 170 -9.11 9.90 14.80
CA ARG A 170 -8.23 10.50 15.81
C ARG A 170 -7.28 9.48 16.46
N LYS A 171 -7.73 8.27 16.70
CA LYS A 171 -6.91 7.19 17.27
C LYS A 171 -5.66 6.92 16.42
N TYR A 172 -5.80 6.96 15.08
CA TYR A 172 -4.71 6.59 14.17
C TYR A 172 -3.92 7.79 13.63
N THR A 173 -4.49 9.00 13.63
CA THR A 173 -3.83 10.20 13.08
C THR A 173 -3.40 11.20 14.13
N GLY A 174 -3.97 11.16 15.32
CA GLY A 174 -3.82 12.18 16.35
C GLY A 174 -4.77 13.39 16.18
N PHE A 175 -5.33 13.59 14.99
CA PHE A 175 -6.19 14.73 14.63
C PHE A 175 -7.65 14.31 14.48
N SER A 176 -8.58 15.24 14.73
CA SER A 176 -9.96 15.04 14.30
C SER A 176 -10.08 15.14 12.77
N PRO A 177 -11.11 14.55 12.14
CA PRO A 177 -11.33 14.69 10.69
C PRO A 177 -11.40 16.14 10.21
N VAL A 178 -12.05 17.02 11.01
CA VAL A 178 -12.17 18.45 10.69
C VAL A 178 -10.82 19.16 10.77
N GLN A 179 -10.04 18.90 11.84
CA GLN A 179 -8.68 19.44 11.96
C GLN A 179 -7.81 18.99 10.78
N PHE A 180 -7.84 17.72 10.46
CA PHE A 180 -7.06 17.17 9.34
C PHE A 180 -7.42 17.80 7.99
N ARG A 181 -8.70 18.10 7.75
CA ARG A 181 -9.14 18.80 6.53
C ARG A 181 -8.60 20.22 6.46
N ASN A 182 -8.58 20.94 7.59
CA ASN A 182 -8.18 22.34 7.64
C ASN A 182 -6.64 22.53 7.57
N GLU A 183 -5.87 21.49 7.89
CA GLU A 183 -4.41 21.48 7.84
C GLU A 183 -3.86 20.99 6.50
N ALA A 184 -4.70 20.47 5.62
CA ALA A 184 -4.34 19.91 4.32
C ALA A 184 -4.50 20.92 3.20
#